data_9ab90cd348db7d441afc94a1b71c122e
#
_entry.id   9ab90cd348db7d441afc94a1b71c122e
#
_cell.length_a   1.000
_cell.length_b   1.000
_cell.length_c   1.000
_cell.angle_alpha   90.00
_cell.angle_beta   90.00
_cell.angle_gamma   90.00
#
_symmetry.space_group_name_H-M   'P 1'
#
loop_
_entity.id
_entity.type
_entity.pdbx_description
1 polymer ?
#
loop_
_entity_poly.entity_id
_entity_poly.type
_entity_poly.pdbx_seq_one_letter_code
_entity_poly.pdbx_strand_id
1 'polypeptide(L)'
;DQHGFNTRFMVDAHFNDLVRYRLQGEAFGLRAWFQWDLLRRYGGIGIKSGELLGFPIITEPVNVFEDDVNLARDTYAACVKQIESDCDSAYAYLPIAHRDFLVENAGDLVYAGSRYWGRLDGITMTALKSQMYLTYASPLFNPENDMTRWEKAAIYAKQVIDFKLNVDNVKNGFNPVNRVDWTDPNF
;
A
#
# COMPACT_ATOMS: atom_id res chain seq x y z
N ASP A 1 19.26 8.91 0.31
CA ASP A 1 19.09 8.27 -0.97
C ASP A 1 20.02 8.84 -2.02
N GLN A 2 20.92 8.01 -2.57
CA GLN A 2 21.91 8.42 -3.56
C GLN A 2 21.33 8.48 -5.00
N HIS A 3 20.12 8.02 -5.23
CA HIS A 3 19.61 7.71 -6.57
C HIS A 3 18.43 8.57 -7.02
N GLY A 4 18.30 9.80 -6.56
CA GLY A 4 17.35 10.72 -7.17
C GLY A 4 16.38 11.42 -6.23
N PHE A 5 16.15 10.93 -5.01
CA PHE A 5 15.29 11.64 -4.05
C PHE A 5 15.94 12.89 -3.48
N ASN A 6 17.23 13.12 -3.75
CA ASN A 6 17.94 14.36 -3.42
C ASN A 6 17.80 15.46 -4.48
N THR A 7 17.07 15.20 -5.57
CA THR A 7 16.82 16.20 -6.61
C THR A 7 15.93 17.32 -6.07
N ARG A 8 16.28 18.55 -6.43
CA ARG A 8 15.49 19.72 -6.07
C ARG A 8 14.35 19.92 -7.05
N PHE A 9 13.12 19.72 -6.58
CA PHE A 9 11.90 19.90 -7.38
C PHE A 9 11.28 21.29 -7.20
N MET A 10 11.50 21.91 -6.04
CA MET A 10 10.93 23.20 -5.66
C MET A 10 12.01 24.15 -5.16
N VAL A 11 11.78 25.45 -5.30
CA VAL A 11 12.71 26.49 -4.81
C VAL A 11 12.71 26.54 -3.29
N ASP A 12 11.52 26.47 -2.69
CA ASP A 12 11.35 26.42 -1.24
C ASP A 12 11.69 25.04 -0.69
N ALA A 13 12.53 25.00 0.35
CA ALA A 13 13.03 23.75 0.93
C ALA A 13 11.92 22.90 1.53
N HIS A 14 10.96 23.52 2.23
CA HIS A 14 9.83 22.79 2.83
C HIS A 14 8.98 22.08 1.75
N PHE A 15 8.60 22.82 0.70
CA PHE A 15 7.82 22.23 -0.38
C PHE A 15 8.61 21.20 -1.19
N ASN A 16 9.92 21.40 -1.30
CA ASN A 16 10.78 20.41 -1.92
C ASN A 16 10.79 19.08 -1.15
N ASP A 17 10.86 19.13 0.18
CA ASP A 17 10.80 17.95 1.03
C ASP A 17 9.43 17.25 0.95
N LEU A 18 8.34 18.00 0.92
CA LEU A 18 7.00 17.43 0.73
C LEU A 18 6.85 16.68 -0.61
N VAL A 19 7.39 17.22 -1.70
CA VAL A 19 7.41 16.52 -3.00
C VAL A 19 8.24 15.24 -2.92
N ARG A 20 9.41 15.30 -2.27
CA ARG A 20 10.27 14.13 -2.08
C ARG A 20 9.59 13.05 -1.26
N TYR A 21 8.95 13.41 -0.14
CA TYR A 21 8.18 12.46 0.68
C TYR A 21 7.08 11.79 -0.14
N ARG A 22 6.30 12.55 -0.88
CA ARG A 22 5.26 11.97 -1.73
C ARG A 22 5.83 11.00 -2.76
N LEU A 23 6.89 11.37 -3.48
CA LEU A 23 7.52 10.51 -4.48
C LEU A 23 8.12 9.24 -3.86
N GLN A 24 8.73 9.37 -2.69
CA GLN A 24 9.30 8.22 -1.96
C GLN A 24 8.18 7.28 -1.49
N GLY A 25 7.11 7.83 -0.94
CA GLY A 25 5.95 7.04 -0.53
C GLY A 25 5.27 6.35 -1.70
N GLU A 26 5.12 7.04 -2.84
CA GLU A 26 4.59 6.44 -4.06
C GLU A 26 5.48 5.30 -4.58
N ALA A 27 6.79 5.43 -4.51
CA ALA A 27 7.72 4.38 -4.92
C ALA A 27 7.58 3.10 -4.08
N PHE A 28 7.53 3.24 -2.74
CA PHE A 28 7.26 2.12 -1.85
C PHE A 28 5.87 1.51 -2.10
N GLY A 29 4.85 2.36 -2.21
CA GLY A 29 3.48 1.92 -2.42
C GLY A 29 3.27 1.20 -3.75
N LEU A 30 3.89 1.67 -4.84
CA LEU A 30 3.85 1.00 -6.13
C LEU A 30 4.59 -0.34 -6.08
N ARG A 31 5.74 -0.41 -5.38
CA ARG A 31 6.43 -1.68 -5.20
C ARG A 31 5.57 -2.69 -4.45
N ALA A 32 4.95 -2.27 -3.34
CA ALA A 32 4.01 -3.11 -2.60
C ALA A 32 2.84 -3.58 -3.47
N TRP A 33 2.25 -2.67 -4.26
CA TRP A 33 1.13 -2.99 -5.15
C TRP A 33 1.50 -4.03 -6.20
N PHE A 34 2.62 -3.83 -6.91
CA PHE A 34 3.06 -4.77 -7.93
C PHE A 34 3.53 -6.10 -7.35
N GLN A 35 4.20 -6.09 -6.20
CA GLN A 35 4.58 -7.31 -5.49
C GLN A 35 3.35 -8.09 -5.02
N TRP A 36 2.29 -7.39 -4.55
CA TRP A 36 1.03 -8.03 -4.22
C TRP A 36 0.35 -8.65 -5.44
N ASP A 37 0.29 -7.94 -6.56
CA ASP A 37 -0.27 -8.48 -7.79
C ASP A 37 0.50 -9.72 -8.28
N LEU A 38 1.82 -9.67 -8.17
CA LEU A 38 2.71 -10.79 -8.49
C LEU A 38 2.47 -11.98 -7.55
N LEU A 39 2.41 -11.74 -6.23
CA LEU A 39 2.18 -12.78 -5.23
C LEU A 39 0.83 -13.46 -5.43
N ARG A 40 -0.22 -12.69 -5.67
CA ARG A 40 -1.57 -13.16 -5.90
C ARG A 40 -1.70 -14.05 -7.13
N ARG A 41 -0.95 -13.75 -8.20
CA ARG A 41 -1.02 -14.48 -9.47
C ARG A 41 -0.12 -15.71 -9.53
N TYR A 42 1.06 -15.61 -8.95
CA TYR A 42 2.12 -16.60 -9.11
C TYR A 42 2.53 -17.27 -7.80
N GLY A 43 2.09 -16.77 -6.65
CA GLY A 43 2.31 -17.42 -5.37
C GLY A 43 1.52 -18.74 -5.26
N GLY A 44 2.12 -19.75 -4.64
CA GLY A 44 1.47 -21.04 -4.47
C GLY A 44 2.45 -22.14 -4.10
N ILE A 45 1.94 -23.36 -4.04
CA ILE A 45 2.74 -24.54 -3.69
C ILE A 45 3.71 -24.87 -4.82
N GLY A 46 4.99 -24.91 -4.50
CA GLY A 46 6.05 -25.32 -5.43
C GLY A 46 5.92 -26.79 -5.78
N ILE A 47 5.80 -27.11 -7.07
CA ILE A 47 5.59 -28.49 -7.57
C ILE A 47 6.71 -29.44 -7.10
N LYS A 48 7.95 -28.94 -7.01
CA LYS A 48 9.12 -29.78 -6.64
C LYS A 48 9.39 -29.78 -5.13
N SER A 49 9.19 -28.63 -4.46
CA SER A 49 9.50 -28.48 -3.03
C SER A 49 8.34 -28.86 -2.13
N GLY A 50 7.09 -28.75 -2.61
CA GLY A 50 5.90 -28.85 -1.75
C GLY A 50 5.69 -27.67 -0.82
N GLU A 51 6.60 -26.68 -0.84
CA GLU A 51 6.55 -25.48 0.00
C GLU A 51 5.67 -24.41 -0.61
N LEU A 52 5.08 -23.58 0.24
CA LEU A 52 4.34 -22.42 -0.18
C LEU A 52 5.30 -21.26 -0.51
N LEU A 53 5.47 -21.00 -1.82
CA LEU A 53 6.43 -20.04 -2.37
C LEU A 53 5.75 -18.80 -2.94
N GLY A 54 6.43 -17.68 -2.82
CA GLY A 54 6.07 -16.40 -3.42
C GLY A 54 6.88 -16.10 -4.68
N PHE A 55 7.55 -14.99 -4.72
CA PHE A 55 8.45 -14.49 -5.76
C PHE A 55 9.84 -14.21 -5.17
N PRO A 56 10.90 -14.07 -5.98
CA PRO A 56 12.18 -13.58 -5.48
C PRO A 56 12.05 -12.14 -4.98
N ILE A 57 12.39 -11.87 -3.73
CA ILE A 57 12.32 -10.53 -3.15
C ILE A 57 13.53 -9.73 -3.64
N ILE A 58 13.28 -8.72 -4.48
CA ILE A 58 14.29 -7.81 -5.02
C ILE A 58 14.00 -6.41 -4.49
N THR A 59 14.89 -5.89 -3.65
CA THR A 59 14.78 -4.55 -3.05
C THR A 59 15.81 -3.56 -3.57
N GLU A 60 16.82 -4.07 -4.26
CA GLU A 60 17.92 -3.31 -4.86
C GLU A 60 17.86 -3.40 -6.39
N PRO A 61 18.37 -2.40 -7.11
CA PRO A 61 18.52 -2.51 -8.56
C PRO A 61 19.40 -3.69 -8.95
N VAL A 62 18.92 -4.52 -9.88
CA VAL A 62 19.67 -5.66 -10.40
C VAL A 62 20.43 -5.26 -11.65
N ASN A 63 21.74 -5.44 -11.66
CA ASN A 63 22.55 -5.32 -12.85
C ASN A 63 22.62 -6.68 -13.56
N VAL A 64 21.86 -6.83 -14.64
CA VAL A 64 21.75 -8.09 -15.39
C VAL A 64 23.07 -8.60 -15.97
N PHE A 65 24.11 -7.79 -16.00
CA PHE A 65 25.43 -8.17 -16.52
C PHE A 65 26.41 -8.62 -15.41
N GLU A 66 26.14 -8.27 -14.15
CA GLU A 66 27.04 -8.50 -13.03
C GLU A 66 26.41 -9.38 -11.95
N ASP A 67 25.08 -9.33 -11.81
CA ASP A 67 24.35 -10.05 -10.78
C ASP A 67 23.81 -11.40 -11.29
N ASP A 68 23.69 -12.37 -10.39
CA ASP A 68 22.96 -13.61 -10.71
C ASP A 68 21.45 -13.30 -10.81
N VAL A 69 20.92 -13.44 -12.01
CA VAL A 69 19.50 -13.23 -12.30
C VAL A 69 18.63 -14.49 -12.08
N ASN A 70 19.25 -15.65 -11.77
CA ASN A 70 18.56 -16.88 -11.45
C ASN A 70 18.19 -16.99 -9.96
N LEU A 71 17.44 -16.01 -9.48
CA LEU A 71 17.05 -15.95 -8.09
C LEU A 71 16.01 -17.03 -7.75
N ALA A 72 16.23 -17.71 -6.62
CA ALA A 72 15.24 -18.61 -6.07
C ALA A 72 14.01 -17.84 -5.58
N ARG A 73 12.84 -18.49 -5.61
CA ARG A 73 11.62 -17.92 -5.05
C ARG A 73 11.71 -17.93 -3.51
N ASP A 74 11.32 -16.84 -2.90
CA ASP A 74 11.16 -16.74 -1.46
C ASP A 74 9.87 -17.41 -0.98
N THR A 75 9.76 -17.66 0.33
CA THR A 75 8.53 -18.18 0.90
C THR A 75 7.39 -17.18 0.76
N TYR A 76 6.18 -17.67 0.63
CA TYR A 76 4.98 -16.81 0.59
C TYR A 76 4.91 -15.87 1.79
N ALA A 77 5.23 -16.38 2.99
CA ALA A 77 5.26 -15.60 4.22
C ALA A 77 6.29 -14.46 4.17
N ALA A 78 7.48 -14.70 3.62
CA ALA A 78 8.50 -13.66 3.45
C ALA A 78 8.02 -12.57 2.49
N CYS A 79 7.37 -12.95 1.38
CA CYS A 79 6.78 -12.00 0.43
C CYS A 79 5.66 -11.16 1.07
N VAL A 80 4.77 -11.76 1.86
CA VAL A 80 3.73 -11.03 2.61
C VAL A 80 4.37 -10.01 3.54
N LYS A 81 5.41 -10.42 4.28
CA LYS A 81 6.12 -9.52 5.20
C LYS A 81 6.82 -8.36 4.47
N GLN A 82 7.40 -8.62 3.30
CA GLN A 82 8.01 -7.57 2.48
C GLN A 82 6.96 -6.57 1.98
N ILE A 83 5.83 -7.04 1.47
CA ILE A 83 4.73 -6.18 1.02
C ILE A 83 4.16 -5.35 2.18
N GLU A 84 3.98 -5.96 3.37
CA GLU A 84 3.54 -5.25 4.57
C GLU A 84 4.52 -4.13 4.93
N SER A 85 5.82 -4.40 4.93
CA SER A 85 6.88 -3.42 5.22
C SER A 85 6.89 -2.26 4.22
N ASP A 86 6.69 -2.54 2.94
CA ASP A 86 6.61 -1.50 1.91
C ASP A 86 5.34 -0.65 2.05
N CYS A 87 4.21 -1.27 2.41
CA CYS A 87 2.98 -0.54 2.73
C CYS A 87 3.16 0.39 3.93
N ASP A 88 3.86 -0.07 4.99
CA ASP A 88 4.13 0.73 6.18
C ASP A 88 5.07 1.89 5.86
N SER A 89 6.10 1.65 5.07
CA SER A 89 7.00 2.69 4.57
C SER A 89 6.25 3.72 3.72
N ALA A 90 5.42 3.26 2.80
CA ALA A 90 4.59 4.13 1.98
C ALA A 90 3.64 4.97 2.84
N TYR A 91 2.98 4.37 3.82
CA TYR A 91 2.08 5.06 4.75
C TYR A 91 2.79 6.17 5.53
N ALA A 92 4.05 5.96 5.92
CA ALA A 92 4.84 6.96 6.65
C ALA A 92 5.20 8.20 5.82
N TYR A 93 5.29 8.06 4.50
CA TYR A 93 5.68 9.14 3.59
C TYR A 93 4.50 9.76 2.81
N LEU A 94 3.41 9.02 2.60
CA LEU A 94 2.25 9.50 1.88
C LEU A 94 1.30 10.31 2.77
N PRO A 95 0.52 11.24 2.20
CA PRO A 95 -0.61 11.81 2.93
C PRO A 95 -1.61 10.70 3.26
N ILE A 96 -2.28 10.84 4.39
CA ILE A 96 -3.26 9.84 4.82
C ILE A 96 -4.37 9.64 3.78
N ALA A 97 -4.82 10.73 3.15
CA ALA A 97 -5.75 10.73 2.01
C ALA A 97 -5.58 12.00 1.18
N HIS A 98 -5.87 11.91 -0.12
CA HIS A 98 -5.88 13.07 -1.02
C HIS A 98 -7.21 13.83 -0.93
N ARG A 99 -7.36 14.63 0.15
CA ARG A 99 -8.54 15.46 0.42
C ARG A 99 -8.12 16.90 0.71
N ASP A 100 -8.70 17.89 0.05
CA ASP A 100 -8.32 19.30 0.21
C ASP A 100 -8.50 19.81 1.64
N PHE A 101 -9.53 19.35 2.34
CA PHE A 101 -9.78 19.76 3.71
C PHE A 101 -8.82 19.16 4.76
N LEU A 102 -7.97 18.23 4.38
CA LEU A 102 -6.86 17.71 5.19
C LEU A 102 -5.57 18.51 4.96
N VAL A 103 -5.59 19.50 4.07
CA VAL A 103 -4.47 20.38 3.77
C VAL A 103 -4.64 21.65 4.60
N GLU A 104 -3.79 21.86 5.59
CA GLU A 104 -3.85 23.00 6.50
C GLU A 104 -3.34 24.29 5.84
N ASN A 105 -2.31 24.15 5.00
CA ASN A 105 -1.68 25.26 4.30
C ASN A 105 -1.80 25.11 2.79
N ALA A 106 -2.04 26.22 2.08
CA ALA A 106 -2.14 26.21 0.62
C ALA A 106 -0.89 25.64 -0.08
N GLY A 107 0.30 25.78 0.52
CA GLY A 107 1.55 25.21 0.02
C GLY A 107 1.60 23.68 0.07
N ASP A 108 0.92 23.05 1.00
CA ASP A 108 0.89 21.59 1.16
C ASP A 108 0.12 20.90 0.02
N LEU A 109 -0.55 21.67 -0.84
CA LEU A 109 -1.14 21.17 -2.09
C LEU A 109 -0.11 20.59 -3.08
N VAL A 110 1.18 20.78 -2.85
CA VAL A 110 2.23 20.04 -3.60
C VAL A 110 2.37 18.60 -3.14
N TYR A 111 1.85 18.28 -1.95
CA TYR A 111 1.95 16.99 -1.30
C TYR A 111 0.62 16.23 -1.32
N ALA A 112 -0.48 16.89 -1.01
CA ALA A 112 -1.82 16.31 -0.89
C ALA A 112 -2.86 17.12 -1.69
N GLY A 113 -4.11 16.70 -1.61
CA GLY A 113 -5.25 17.40 -2.18
C GLY A 113 -5.91 16.66 -3.34
N SER A 114 -7.08 17.16 -3.75
CA SER A 114 -7.96 16.51 -4.73
C SER A 114 -7.33 16.34 -6.12
N ARG A 115 -6.35 17.19 -6.46
CA ARG A 115 -5.61 17.06 -7.73
C ARG A 115 -4.79 15.76 -7.85
N TYR A 116 -4.57 15.07 -6.73
CA TYR A 116 -3.87 13.79 -6.67
C TYR A 116 -4.82 12.59 -6.52
N TRP A 117 -6.12 12.77 -6.71
CA TRP A 117 -7.04 11.64 -6.68
C TRP A 117 -6.64 10.57 -7.69
N GLY A 118 -6.73 9.32 -7.26
CA GLY A 118 -6.27 8.17 -8.04
C GLY A 118 -4.79 7.82 -7.86
N ARG A 119 -4.03 8.65 -7.12
CA ARG A 119 -2.68 8.28 -6.68
C ARG A 119 -2.74 7.57 -5.32
N LEU A 120 -1.65 6.89 -4.97
CA LEU A 120 -1.55 6.18 -3.71
C LEU A 120 -1.57 7.15 -2.52
N ASP A 121 -2.25 6.75 -1.47
CA ASP A 121 -2.31 7.42 -0.18
C ASP A 121 -2.25 6.40 0.97
N GLY A 122 -2.17 6.85 2.21
CA GLY A 122 -2.04 5.99 3.37
C GLY A 122 -3.21 5.01 3.54
N ILE A 123 -4.42 5.47 3.23
CA ILE A 123 -5.61 4.61 3.31
C ILE A 123 -5.60 3.52 2.25
N THR A 124 -5.12 3.82 1.06
CA THR A 124 -4.93 2.82 -0.01
C THR A 124 -3.95 1.74 0.43
N MET A 125 -2.86 2.10 1.11
CA MET A 125 -1.89 1.14 1.63
C MET A 125 -2.49 0.25 2.72
N THR A 126 -3.31 0.84 3.59
CA THR A 126 -4.03 0.08 4.63
C THR A 126 -5.05 -0.90 4.01
N ALA A 127 -5.77 -0.46 2.97
CA ALA A 127 -6.70 -1.32 2.23
C ALA A 127 -5.98 -2.48 1.52
N LEU A 128 -4.80 -2.21 0.95
CA LEU A 128 -3.97 -3.23 0.33
C LEU A 128 -3.54 -4.31 1.34
N LYS A 129 -3.11 -3.90 2.54
CA LYS A 129 -2.78 -4.84 3.62
C LYS A 129 -3.98 -5.70 4.01
N SER A 130 -5.17 -5.12 4.10
CA SER A 130 -6.39 -5.88 4.39
C SER A 130 -6.66 -6.96 3.34
N GLN A 131 -6.62 -6.61 2.06
CA GLN A 131 -6.82 -7.56 0.96
C GLN A 131 -5.75 -8.67 0.94
N MET A 132 -4.50 -8.29 1.16
CA MET A 132 -3.38 -9.24 1.21
C MET A 132 -3.57 -10.25 2.33
N TYR A 133 -3.86 -9.79 3.55
CA TYR A 133 -4.07 -10.67 4.69
C TYR A 133 -5.33 -11.53 4.57
N LEU A 134 -6.40 -11.00 3.97
CA LEU A 134 -7.60 -11.78 3.69
C LEU A 134 -7.29 -12.97 2.77
N THR A 135 -6.50 -12.75 1.72
CA THR A 135 -6.06 -13.82 0.82
C THR A 135 -5.12 -14.79 1.54
N TYR A 136 -4.15 -14.27 2.30
CA TYR A 136 -3.19 -15.08 3.05
C TYR A 136 -3.83 -15.89 4.18
N ALA A 137 -4.98 -15.45 4.70
CA ALA A 137 -5.78 -16.18 5.69
C ALA A 137 -6.65 -17.27 5.08
N SER A 138 -6.87 -17.27 3.74
CA SER A 138 -7.73 -18.25 3.09
C SER A 138 -7.19 -19.68 3.22
N PRO A 139 -8.05 -20.71 3.20
CA PRO A 139 -7.64 -22.09 3.43
C PRO A 139 -6.52 -22.60 2.50
N LEU A 140 -6.43 -22.04 1.29
CA LEU A 140 -5.37 -22.40 0.34
C LEU A 140 -3.97 -22.05 0.85
N PHE A 141 -3.84 -20.91 1.52
CA PHE A 141 -2.56 -20.37 2.02
C PHE A 141 -2.41 -20.51 3.54
N ASN A 142 -3.45 -20.99 4.22
CA ASN A 142 -3.53 -21.12 5.66
C ASN A 142 -4.15 -22.44 6.10
N PRO A 143 -3.56 -23.58 5.72
CA PRO A 143 -4.12 -24.92 6.01
C PRO A 143 -4.20 -25.20 7.52
N GLU A 144 -3.35 -24.55 8.31
CA GLU A 144 -3.32 -24.68 9.78
C GLU A 144 -4.35 -23.77 10.47
N ASN A 145 -5.09 -22.97 9.71
CA ASN A 145 -6.08 -22.01 10.18
C ASN A 145 -5.53 -21.04 11.25
N ASP A 146 -4.36 -20.46 10.99
CA ASP A 146 -3.79 -19.42 11.83
C ASP A 146 -4.73 -18.20 11.87
N MET A 147 -5.39 -18.05 13.02
CA MET A 147 -6.39 -16.99 13.24
C MET A 147 -5.80 -15.58 13.23
N THR A 148 -4.48 -15.44 13.48
CA THR A 148 -3.83 -14.12 13.48
C THR A 148 -3.86 -13.45 12.13
N ARG A 149 -3.90 -14.23 11.05
CA ARG A 149 -4.01 -13.71 9.68
C ARG A 149 -5.40 -13.12 9.41
N TRP A 150 -6.47 -13.78 9.90
CA TRP A 150 -7.84 -13.27 9.84
C TRP A 150 -8.00 -11.99 10.67
N GLU A 151 -7.41 -11.99 11.88
CA GLU A 151 -7.41 -10.83 12.75
C GLU A 151 -6.75 -9.62 12.09
N LYS A 152 -5.56 -9.78 11.50
CA LYS A 152 -4.88 -8.71 10.76
C LYS A 152 -5.72 -8.18 9.60
N ALA A 153 -6.34 -9.05 8.80
CA ALA A 153 -7.23 -8.65 7.73
C ALA A 153 -8.38 -7.78 8.24
N ALA A 154 -9.02 -8.20 9.34
CA ALA A 154 -10.13 -7.47 9.95
C ALA A 154 -9.70 -6.13 10.56
N ILE A 155 -8.54 -6.08 11.25
CA ILE A 155 -7.98 -4.85 11.82
C ILE A 155 -7.74 -3.82 10.73
N TYR A 156 -7.06 -4.17 9.63
CA TYR A 156 -6.80 -3.24 8.54
C TYR A 156 -8.07 -2.80 7.83
N ALA A 157 -9.04 -3.71 7.61
CA ALA A 157 -10.35 -3.34 7.07
C ALA A 157 -11.07 -2.33 7.96
N LYS A 158 -11.08 -2.58 9.28
CA LYS A 158 -11.68 -1.69 10.26
C LYS A 158 -11.02 -0.31 10.26
N GLN A 159 -9.71 -0.22 10.17
CA GLN A 159 -9.00 1.06 10.09
C GLN A 159 -9.45 1.90 8.89
N VAL A 160 -9.67 1.29 7.72
CA VAL A 160 -10.17 2.00 6.53
C VAL A 160 -11.59 2.49 6.75
N ILE A 161 -12.46 1.66 7.33
CA ILE A 161 -13.85 2.01 7.63
C ILE A 161 -13.91 3.16 8.65
N ASP A 162 -13.18 3.03 9.74
CA ASP A 162 -13.17 4.04 10.82
C ASP A 162 -12.60 5.37 10.32
N PHE A 163 -11.56 5.34 9.48
CA PHE A 163 -11.03 6.56 8.87
C PHE A 163 -12.10 7.25 8.01
N LYS A 164 -12.78 6.51 7.15
CA LYS A 164 -13.82 7.09 6.30
C LYS A 164 -14.96 7.68 7.12
N LEU A 165 -15.42 6.98 8.15
CA LEU A 165 -16.46 7.45 9.07
C LEU A 165 -16.04 8.77 9.76
N ASN A 166 -14.80 8.85 10.27
CA ASN A 166 -14.30 10.02 10.95
C ASN A 166 -14.16 11.24 10.01
N VAL A 167 -13.61 11.03 8.82
CA VAL A 167 -13.44 12.09 7.82
C VAL A 167 -14.77 12.68 7.39
N ASP A 168 -15.77 11.84 7.13
CA ASP A 168 -17.08 12.30 6.68
C ASP A 168 -17.86 13.00 7.82
N ASN A 169 -17.70 12.55 9.06
CA ASN A 169 -18.30 13.19 10.23
C ASN A 169 -17.71 14.57 10.50
N VAL A 170 -16.39 14.74 10.37
CA VAL A 170 -15.72 16.02 10.59
C VAL A 170 -16.15 17.05 9.55
N LYS A 171 -16.33 16.67 8.31
CA LYS A 171 -16.55 17.62 7.22
C LYS A 171 -17.96 18.21 7.16
N ASN A 172 -19.04 17.45 7.40
CA ASN A 172 -20.40 17.92 7.15
C ASN A 172 -21.48 17.32 8.06
N GLY A 173 -21.15 16.62 9.12
CA GLY A 173 -22.11 15.74 9.78
C GLY A 173 -22.66 14.67 8.84
N PHE A 174 -21.91 14.37 7.79
CA PHE A 174 -22.33 13.48 6.73
C PHE A 174 -22.14 12.03 7.19
N ASN A 175 -23.20 11.26 7.19
CA ASN A 175 -23.14 9.84 7.48
C ASN A 175 -22.68 9.07 6.22
N PRO A 176 -21.49 8.48 6.21
CA PRO A 176 -20.99 7.75 5.04
C PRO A 176 -21.82 6.51 4.69
N VAL A 177 -22.58 5.98 5.64
CA VAL A 177 -23.54 4.89 5.38
C VAL A 177 -24.62 5.34 4.37
N ASN A 178 -24.94 6.64 4.36
CA ASN A 178 -25.89 7.19 3.41
C ASN A 178 -25.25 7.60 2.07
N ARG A 179 -23.93 7.54 1.94
CA ARG A 179 -23.23 8.00 0.74
C ARG A 179 -23.03 6.92 -0.30
N VAL A 180 -23.00 5.69 0.15
CA VAL A 180 -22.86 4.54 -0.72
C VAL A 180 -24.15 3.77 -0.62
N ASP A 181 -25.18 4.34 -1.20
CA ASP A 181 -26.33 3.53 -1.57
C ASP A 181 -25.94 2.72 -2.81
N TRP A 182 -25.42 1.53 -2.55
CA TRP A 182 -25.06 0.57 -3.61
C TRP A 182 -26.29 0.13 -4.43
N THR A 183 -27.47 0.56 -4.03
CA THR A 183 -28.72 0.31 -4.75
C THR A 183 -29.12 1.48 -5.65
N ASP A 184 -28.40 2.62 -5.59
CA ASP A 184 -28.65 3.75 -6.48
C ASP A 184 -28.14 3.40 -7.90
N PRO A 185 -29.03 3.26 -8.88
CA PRO A 185 -28.66 2.90 -10.25
C PRO A 185 -27.88 4.02 -10.98
N ASN A 186 -27.71 5.19 -10.37
CA ASN A 186 -26.95 6.31 -10.92
C ASN A 186 -25.53 6.41 -10.34
N PHE A 187 -25.07 5.37 -9.65
CA PHE A 187 -23.73 5.31 -9.10
C PHE A 187 -22.75 4.77 -10.12
#